data_de10b7f47a10cecf64bd0200faa5fa7c
#
_entry.id   de10b7f47a10cecf64bd0200faa5fa7c
#
_cell.length_a   1.000
_cell.length_b   1.000
_cell.length_c   1.000
_cell.angle_alpha   90.00
_cell.angle_beta   90.00
_cell.angle_gamma   90.00
#
_symmetry.space_group_name_H-M   'P 1'
#
loop_
_entity.id
_entity.type
_entity.pdbx_description
1 polymer ?
#
loop_
_entity_poly.entity_id
_entity_poly.type
_entity_poly.pdbx_seq_one_letter_code
_entity_poly.pdbx_strand_id
1 'polypeptide(L)'
;MSQSYDYIIIGAGSAGCVLANRLSKNPNNSVLLLEAGGPDSNMNIHIPGAYLKNHKSKHDWGFWTEKQENILNRKIYLPRGKTLGGSSSTNAMAYVRGNADDYDGWAELGNKGWGYKDVLPFFKKSENHNQFDKVNSDYHGNSGELDVTLPTKFKTPYVDGFISACENIGIPKNDDYNGVNQNGVSLVHSTIKNGKRHSGAAAFLKPVLNRSNLTAITNAQVCRIILKDKKAVAVEYSKGSRTIKTSANKEIILSAGAFQSPQLLMLSGIGDFSELKKHGIDCLHELKGVGKNLQDHLFYPICTQTKTQEGINHYISPLKQLKAAWNYFVNKKGVFCVGPLEGMAFFDLNNKDDKVNFQLHFSPICIDDKYGYDAYDIYDYPRVDGFTILPTLLHPKSRGEISLSSSNPKDPPVIQPNFFEEKDDLDQLVKGGKLVFKLMEDQALKNHTLRNRLPFDRSSNESLIQHIKKTVETVYHPVGTCKMGVDSIAVVDPMLKVYGISNLRVVDASIMPKIVSGNTNAPVYMIAEKAADMILNNKY
;
A
#
# COMPACT_ATOMS: atom_id res chain seq x y z
N MET A 1 10.97 -38.29 -0.69
CA MET A 1 11.27 -37.54 0.54
C MET A 1 10.56 -36.20 0.44
N SER A 2 9.83 -35.77 1.45
CA SER A 2 9.25 -34.43 1.48
C SER A 2 10.39 -33.42 1.60
N GLN A 3 10.42 -32.44 0.70
CA GLN A 3 11.43 -31.39 0.69
C GLN A 3 11.24 -30.51 1.96
N SER A 4 12.32 -30.21 2.67
CA SER A 4 12.31 -29.34 3.84
C SER A 4 13.20 -28.13 3.64
N TYR A 5 12.84 -27.01 4.26
CA TYR A 5 13.57 -25.75 4.24
C TYR A 5 13.74 -25.20 5.64
N ASP A 6 14.76 -24.41 5.88
CA ASP A 6 14.89 -23.72 7.17
C ASP A 6 13.79 -22.68 7.34
N TYR A 7 13.56 -21.88 6.31
CA TYR A 7 12.52 -20.84 6.30
C TYR A 7 11.55 -21.03 5.13
N ILE A 8 10.27 -20.90 5.41
CA ILE A 8 9.22 -20.83 4.38
C ILE A 8 8.56 -19.47 4.49
N ILE A 9 8.63 -18.68 3.41
CA ILE A 9 8.02 -17.35 3.30
C ILE A 9 6.78 -17.49 2.44
N ILE A 10 5.63 -17.06 2.96
CA ILE A 10 4.33 -17.14 2.28
C ILE A 10 3.96 -15.76 1.75
N GLY A 11 3.95 -15.60 0.43
CA GLY A 11 3.71 -14.36 -0.29
C GLY A 11 5.00 -13.66 -0.70
N ALA A 12 5.19 -13.45 -2.02
CA ALA A 12 6.31 -12.70 -2.60
C ALA A 12 5.93 -11.23 -2.84
N GLY A 13 5.19 -10.63 -1.90
CA GLY A 13 4.89 -9.20 -1.87
C GLY A 13 6.09 -8.36 -1.44
N SER A 14 5.85 -7.10 -1.08
CA SER A 14 6.89 -6.17 -0.63
C SER A 14 7.75 -6.76 0.49
N ALA A 15 7.13 -7.29 1.55
CA ALA A 15 7.84 -7.88 2.67
C ALA A 15 8.55 -9.20 2.30
N GLY A 16 7.84 -10.11 1.62
CA GLY A 16 8.41 -11.41 1.28
C GLY A 16 9.62 -11.33 0.37
N CYS A 17 9.69 -10.36 -0.53
CA CYS A 17 10.86 -10.11 -1.38
C CYS A 17 12.10 -9.69 -0.56
N VAL A 18 11.92 -8.81 0.43
CA VAL A 18 13.00 -8.40 1.36
C VAL A 18 13.45 -9.60 2.18
N LEU A 19 12.52 -10.31 2.81
CA LEU A 19 12.82 -11.48 3.64
C LEU A 19 13.58 -12.55 2.86
N ALA A 20 13.15 -12.87 1.64
CA ALA A 20 13.82 -13.84 0.78
C ALA A 20 15.27 -13.42 0.49
N ASN A 21 15.50 -12.12 0.20
CA ASN A 21 16.83 -11.58 -0.01
C ASN A 21 17.70 -11.71 1.25
N ARG A 22 17.19 -11.25 2.40
CA ARG A 22 17.98 -11.16 3.64
C ARG A 22 18.26 -12.53 4.24
N LEU A 23 17.27 -13.43 4.31
CA LEU A 23 17.45 -14.76 4.91
C LEU A 23 18.34 -15.67 4.06
N SER A 24 18.27 -15.58 2.73
CA SER A 24 19.14 -16.34 1.83
C SER A 24 20.56 -15.77 1.68
N LYS A 25 20.87 -14.62 2.30
CA LYS A 25 22.24 -14.08 2.32
C LYS A 25 23.22 -15.01 3.05
N ASN A 26 22.74 -15.70 4.08
CA ASN A 26 23.51 -16.77 4.72
C ASN A 26 23.34 -18.07 3.92
N PRO A 27 24.41 -18.61 3.28
CA PRO A 27 24.31 -19.81 2.43
C PRO A 27 23.90 -21.08 3.20
N ASN A 28 24.03 -21.08 4.52
CA ASN A 28 23.63 -22.20 5.38
C ASN A 28 22.11 -22.23 5.67
N ASN A 29 21.37 -21.18 5.28
CA ASN A 29 19.93 -21.17 5.40
C ASN A 29 19.28 -21.58 4.08
N SER A 30 18.47 -22.63 4.08
CA SER A 30 17.61 -22.97 2.95
C SER A 30 16.29 -22.21 3.05
N VAL A 31 15.92 -21.46 1.98
CA VAL A 31 14.76 -20.56 1.97
C VAL A 31 13.82 -20.94 0.82
N LEU A 32 12.54 -21.15 1.15
CA LEU A 32 11.45 -21.30 0.19
C LEU A 32 10.57 -20.05 0.21
N LEU A 33 10.35 -19.46 -0.95
CA LEU A 33 9.39 -18.37 -1.16
C LEU A 33 8.23 -18.88 -2.03
N LEU A 34 6.99 -18.78 -1.53
CA LEU A 34 5.78 -19.21 -2.22
C LEU A 34 4.95 -17.99 -2.63
N GLU A 35 4.59 -17.89 -3.91
CA GLU A 35 3.74 -16.82 -4.46
C GLU A 35 2.53 -17.42 -5.19
N ALA A 36 1.34 -16.96 -4.83
CA ALA A 36 0.10 -17.42 -5.46
C ALA A 36 -0.02 -16.98 -6.92
N GLY A 37 0.46 -15.77 -7.21
CA GLY A 37 0.49 -15.22 -8.56
C GLY A 37 1.63 -15.75 -9.42
N GLY A 38 1.62 -15.33 -10.69
CA GLY A 38 2.67 -15.65 -11.65
C GLY A 38 3.90 -14.72 -11.54
N PRO A 39 4.89 -14.89 -12.44
CA PRO A 39 6.00 -13.97 -12.54
C PRO A 39 5.54 -12.58 -12.99
N ASP A 40 6.30 -11.54 -12.61
CA ASP A 40 6.07 -10.14 -13.01
C ASP A 40 6.63 -9.84 -14.41
N SER A 41 6.35 -10.70 -15.38
CA SER A 41 6.88 -10.58 -16.76
C SER A 41 6.08 -9.64 -17.65
N ASN A 42 4.88 -9.22 -17.24
CA ASN A 42 4.04 -8.33 -18.02
C ASN A 42 4.64 -6.91 -18.07
N MET A 43 4.77 -6.36 -19.27
CA MET A 43 5.36 -5.04 -19.50
C MET A 43 4.58 -3.92 -18.79
N ASN A 44 3.26 -4.03 -18.66
CA ASN A 44 2.42 -3.04 -17.95
C ASN A 44 2.81 -2.90 -16.46
N ILE A 45 3.37 -3.94 -15.84
CA ILE A 45 3.90 -3.88 -14.48
C ILE A 45 5.10 -2.91 -14.42
N HIS A 46 5.95 -2.94 -15.43
CA HIS A 46 7.22 -2.21 -15.43
C HIS A 46 7.12 -0.78 -15.93
N ILE A 47 6.08 -0.45 -16.71
CA ILE A 47 5.83 0.91 -17.22
C ILE A 47 5.01 1.69 -16.19
N PRO A 48 5.58 2.74 -15.54
CA PRO A 48 4.89 3.50 -14.51
C PRO A 48 3.53 4.04 -14.96
N GLY A 49 3.47 4.67 -16.13
CA GLY A 49 2.23 5.25 -16.69
C GLY A 49 1.17 4.21 -17.12
N ALA A 50 1.50 2.92 -17.11
CA ALA A 50 0.56 1.84 -17.41
C ALA A 50 -0.06 1.19 -16.15
N TYR A 51 0.10 1.80 -14.97
CA TYR A 51 -0.25 1.16 -13.70
C TYR A 51 -1.72 0.70 -13.63
N LEU A 52 -2.66 1.49 -14.18
CA LEU A 52 -4.09 1.14 -14.21
C LEU A 52 -4.39 -0.17 -14.97
N LYS A 53 -3.58 -0.51 -16.00
CA LYS A 53 -3.75 -1.76 -16.77
C LYS A 53 -3.45 -3.04 -15.97
N ASN A 54 -2.92 -2.91 -14.76
CA ASN A 54 -2.68 -4.05 -13.87
C ASN A 54 -3.93 -4.40 -13.05
N HIS A 55 -4.84 -3.44 -12.84
CA HIS A 55 -6.07 -3.63 -12.08
C HIS A 55 -7.07 -4.46 -12.90
N LYS A 56 -7.91 -5.23 -12.22
CA LYS A 56 -8.89 -6.16 -12.84
C LYS A 56 -8.26 -7.13 -13.87
N SER A 57 -6.93 -7.32 -13.80
CA SER A 57 -6.17 -8.23 -14.66
C SER A 57 -5.83 -9.53 -13.94
N LYS A 58 -5.20 -10.49 -14.64
CA LYS A 58 -4.67 -11.70 -14.02
C LYS A 58 -3.60 -11.48 -12.94
N HIS A 59 -3.05 -10.26 -12.86
CA HIS A 59 -2.05 -9.84 -11.87
C HIS A 59 -2.67 -9.18 -10.64
N ASP A 60 -3.99 -9.26 -10.52
CA ASP A 60 -4.77 -8.66 -9.45
C ASP A 60 -5.67 -9.71 -8.80
N TRP A 61 -5.81 -9.66 -7.47
CA TRP A 61 -6.75 -10.49 -6.75
C TRP A 61 -8.20 -10.07 -6.97
N GLY A 62 -8.44 -8.78 -7.22
CA GLY A 62 -9.76 -8.24 -7.54
C GLY A 62 -10.75 -8.34 -6.39
N PHE A 63 -10.32 -8.03 -5.16
CA PHE A 63 -11.20 -8.06 -4.00
C PHE A 63 -12.25 -6.95 -4.01
N TRP A 64 -13.32 -7.16 -3.27
CA TRP A 64 -14.38 -6.20 -3.04
C TRP A 64 -14.74 -6.18 -1.55
N THR A 65 -15.12 -5.00 -1.06
CA THR A 65 -15.73 -4.91 0.27
C THR A 65 -17.12 -5.53 0.26
N GLU A 66 -17.64 -5.86 1.45
CA GLU A 66 -19.06 -5.99 1.62
C GLU A 66 -19.78 -4.64 1.41
N LYS A 67 -21.10 -4.67 1.28
CA LYS A 67 -21.89 -3.45 1.16
C LYS A 67 -21.66 -2.54 2.37
N GLN A 68 -21.32 -1.29 2.11
CA GLN A 68 -21.02 -0.30 3.13
C GLN A 68 -22.23 0.63 3.32
N GLU A 69 -22.94 0.48 4.42
CA GLU A 69 -24.22 1.18 4.67
C GLU A 69 -24.04 2.70 4.64
N ASN A 70 -23.01 3.23 5.30
CA ASN A 70 -22.77 4.67 5.43
C ASN A 70 -22.29 5.34 4.13
N ILE A 71 -22.00 4.57 3.07
CA ILE A 71 -21.69 5.06 1.73
C ILE A 71 -22.69 4.56 0.69
N LEU A 72 -23.98 4.62 1.01
CA LEU A 72 -25.08 4.28 0.11
C LEU A 72 -25.12 2.80 -0.33
N ASN A 73 -24.73 1.89 0.54
CA ASN A 73 -24.63 0.45 0.27
C ASN A 73 -23.71 0.08 -0.90
N ARG A 74 -22.74 0.95 -1.24
CA ARG A 74 -21.73 0.65 -2.26
C ARG A 74 -20.77 -0.44 -1.77
N LYS A 75 -20.29 -1.23 -2.72
CA LYS A 75 -19.09 -2.05 -2.58
C LYS A 75 -17.91 -1.29 -3.20
N ILE A 76 -16.76 -1.31 -2.54
CA ILE A 76 -15.53 -0.71 -3.06
C ILE A 76 -14.61 -1.82 -3.55
N TYR A 77 -14.06 -1.63 -4.75
CA TYR A 77 -13.06 -2.51 -5.33
C TYR A 77 -11.70 -2.27 -4.69
N LEU A 78 -11.01 -3.37 -4.34
CA LEU A 78 -9.76 -3.35 -3.58
C LEU A 78 -8.67 -4.12 -4.33
N PRO A 79 -7.94 -3.49 -5.26
CA PRO A 79 -6.86 -4.15 -5.98
C PRO A 79 -5.73 -4.61 -5.06
N ARG A 80 -5.28 -5.85 -5.23
CA ARG A 80 -4.09 -6.42 -4.57
C ARG A 80 -3.26 -7.19 -5.57
N GLY A 81 -1.97 -6.91 -5.64
CA GLY A 81 -1.09 -7.58 -6.59
C GLY A 81 -1.02 -9.09 -6.38
N LYS A 82 -1.26 -9.86 -7.47
CA LYS A 82 -1.16 -11.33 -7.57
C LYS A 82 -0.04 -11.70 -8.53
N THR A 83 1.19 -11.42 -8.12
CA THR A 83 2.40 -11.61 -8.93
C THR A 83 3.63 -11.43 -8.06
N LEU A 84 4.84 -11.79 -8.53
CA LEU A 84 6.08 -11.44 -7.85
C LEU A 84 6.14 -9.93 -7.58
N GLY A 85 6.49 -9.55 -6.35
CA GLY A 85 6.45 -8.19 -5.84
C GLY A 85 5.10 -7.79 -5.22
N GLY A 86 4.05 -8.62 -5.39
CA GLY A 86 2.71 -8.34 -4.85
C GLY A 86 2.22 -6.95 -5.25
N SER A 87 1.63 -6.21 -4.30
CA SER A 87 1.10 -4.86 -4.56
C SER A 87 2.19 -3.82 -4.90
N SER A 88 3.48 -4.05 -4.59
CA SER A 88 4.55 -3.17 -5.08
C SER A 88 4.72 -3.23 -6.61
N SER A 89 4.26 -4.31 -7.24
CA SER A 89 4.24 -4.49 -8.70
C SER A 89 3.03 -3.85 -9.38
N THR A 90 2.00 -3.42 -8.63
CA THR A 90 0.75 -2.87 -9.18
C THR A 90 0.35 -1.50 -8.63
N ASN A 91 1.01 -0.99 -7.59
CA ASN A 91 0.70 0.28 -6.91
C ASN A 91 1.07 1.54 -7.74
N ALA A 92 0.73 2.71 -7.20
CA ALA A 92 1.04 4.01 -7.79
C ALA A 92 2.50 4.48 -7.56
N MET A 93 3.36 3.65 -6.97
CA MET A 93 4.81 3.87 -6.74
C MET A 93 5.18 5.03 -5.80
N ALA A 94 4.24 5.67 -5.15
CA ALA A 94 4.56 6.73 -4.18
C ALA A 94 5.36 6.16 -2.99
N TYR A 95 6.43 6.88 -2.62
CA TYR A 95 7.29 6.52 -1.49
C TYR A 95 7.08 7.53 -0.35
N VAL A 96 6.43 7.07 0.70
CA VAL A 96 6.14 7.83 1.93
C VAL A 96 6.46 6.94 3.12
N ARG A 97 7.21 7.46 4.09
CA ARG A 97 7.58 6.69 5.29
C ARG A 97 6.55 6.77 6.40
N GLY A 98 5.71 7.80 6.39
CA GLY A 98 4.86 8.19 7.52
C GLY A 98 5.57 9.20 8.42
N ASN A 99 4.89 9.60 9.48
CA ASN A 99 5.39 10.55 10.48
C ASN A 99 6.18 9.83 11.58
N ALA A 100 7.12 10.52 12.22
CA ALA A 100 7.81 9.98 13.39
C ALA A 100 6.84 9.59 14.52
N ASP A 101 5.82 10.42 14.75
CA ASP A 101 4.77 10.17 15.75
C ASP A 101 3.97 8.87 15.53
N ASP A 102 3.88 8.39 14.29
CA ASP A 102 3.21 7.10 14.00
C ASP A 102 3.93 5.96 14.71
N TYR A 103 5.25 5.93 14.60
CA TYR A 103 6.11 4.88 15.15
C TYR A 103 6.31 5.03 16.66
N ASP A 104 6.50 6.27 17.13
CA ASP A 104 6.57 6.54 18.55
C ASP A 104 5.25 6.15 19.22
N GLY A 105 4.11 6.42 18.57
CA GLY A 105 2.80 5.93 19.00
C GLY A 105 2.66 4.40 18.99
N TRP A 106 3.35 3.69 18.09
CA TRP A 106 3.41 2.23 18.16
C TRP A 106 4.17 1.75 19.41
N ALA A 107 5.30 2.41 19.73
CA ALA A 107 6.08 2.11 20.92
C ALA A 107 5.30 2.40 22.21
N GLU A 108 4.56 3.50 22.27
CA GLU A 108 3.68 3.87 23.40
C GLU A 108 2.57 2.84 23.66
N LEU A 109 2.11 2.14 22.61
CA LEU A 109 1.17 1.02 22.73
C LEU A 109 1.82 -0.25 23.31
N GLY A 110 3.07 -0.18 23.79
CA GLY A 110 3.81 -1.27 24.40
C GLY A 110 4.71 -2.03 23.43
N ASN A 111 4.80 -1.64 22.17
CA ASN A 111 5.65 -2.28 21.18
C ASN A 111 7.09 -1.72 21.25
N LYS A 112 7.81 -2.12 22.29
CA LYS A 112 9.21 -1.69 22.50
C LYS A 112 10.08 -1.99 21.28
N GLY A 113 10.94 -1.02 20.92
CA GLY A 113 11.82 -1.13 19.75
C GLY A 113 11.14 -0.76 18.43
N TRP A 114 9.91 -0.22 18.44
CA TRP A 114 9.19 0.24 17.25
C TRP A 114 9.02 1.76 17.18
N GLY A 115 9.69 2.53 18.04
CA GLY A 115 9.74 3.99 17.92
C GLY A 115 10.52 4.43 16.68
N TYR A 116 10.35 5.71 16.28
CA TYR A 116 10.95 6.21 15.04
C TYR A 116 12.47 6.02 14.98
N LYS A 117 13.17 6.27 16.09
CA LYS A 117 14.63 6.05 16.19
C LYS A 117 15.03 4.58 15.96
N ASP A 118 14.17 3.65 16.35
CA ASP A 118 14.42 2.22 16.19
C ASP A 118 14.19 1.74 14.75
N VAL A 119 13.26 2.37 14.02
CA VAL A 119 12.87 1.95 12.66
C VAL A 119 13.57 2.73 11.56
N LEU A 120 14.03 3.96 11.80
CA LEU A 120 14.75 4.78 10.82
C LEU A 120 15.95 4.08 10.17
N PRO A 121 16.81 3.32 10.89
CA PRO A 121 17.91 2.59 10.28
C PRO A 121 17.46 1.58 9.21
N PHE A 122 16.26 1.00 9.35
CA PHE A 122 15.72 0.02 8.41
C PHE A 122 15.11 0.68 7.18
N PHE A 123 14.55 1.89 7.29
CA PHE A 123 14.22 2.72 6.13
C PHE A 123 15.46 3.05 5.32
N LYS A 124 16.51 3.57 5.96
CA LYS A 124 17.79 3.93 5.33
C LYS A 124 18.45 2.71 4.66
N LYS A 125 18.39 1.54 5.31
CA LYS A 125 18.97 0.30 4.81
C LYS A 125 18.37 -0.16 3.47
N SER A 126 17.07 0.03 3.28
CA SER A 126 16.39 -0.37 2.05
C SER A 126 16.52 0.65 0.92
N GLU A 127 16.77 1.92 1.24
CA GLU A 127 16.70 3.05 0.33
C GLU A 127 18.00 3.31 -0.43
N ASN A 128 17.86 3.61 -1.73
CA ASN A 128 18.87 4.23 -2.57
C ASN A 128 18.29 5.51 -3.19
N HIS A 129 18.45 6.64 -2.50
CA HIS A 129 17.88 7.91 -2.93
C HIS A 129 18.71 8.51 -4.07
N ASN A 130 18.12 8.76 -5.25
CA ASN A 130 18.82 9.21 -6.44
C ASN A 130 19.33 10.66 -6.40
N GLN A 131 18.88 11.43 -5.43
CA GLN A 131 19.34 12.81 -5.15
C GLN A 131 19.85 12.93 -3.71
N PHE A 132 20.66 11.95 -3.31
CA PHE A 132 21.17 11.85 -1.94
C PHE A 132 21.97 13.09 -1.50
N ASP A 133 22.60 13.78 -2.43
CA ASP A 133 23.34 15.04 -2.22
C ASP A 133 22.42 16.24 -1.90
N LYS A 134 21.10 16.10 -2.15
CA LYS A 134 20.10 17.16 -1.92
C LYS A 134 19.18 16.92 -0.73
N VAL A 135 19.28 15.75 -0.10
CA VAL A 135 18.48 15.36 1.07
C VAL A 135 19.36 15.20 2.30
N ASN A 136 18.76 15.28 3.48
CA ASN A 136 19.52 15.10 4.72
C ASN A 136 19.93 13.62 4.91
N SER A 137 21.24 13.34 4.89
CA SER A 137 21.81 12.00 5.06
C SER A 137 21.51 11.34 6.40
N ASP A 138 21.11 12.13 7.43
CA ASP A 138 20.67 11.55 8.71
C ASP A 138 19.38 10.76 8.57
N TYR A 139 18.55 11.11 7.59
CA TYR A 139 17.26 10.48 7.32
C TYR A 139 17.29 9.53 6.12
N HIS A 140 18.21 9.68 5.16
CA HIS A 140 18.20 8.95 3.89
C HIS A 140 19.35 7.96 3.75
N GLY A 141 19.12 6.93 2.89
CA GLY A 141 20.10 5.95 2.45
C GLY A 141 20.46 6.15 0.97
N ASN A 142 21.68 5.73 0.59
CA ASN A 142 22.18 5.80 -0.78
C ASN A 142 22.77 4.47 -1.29
N SER A 143 22.60 3.39 -0.52
CA SER A 143 23.22 2.09 -0.81
C SER A 143 22.27 0.91 -0.70
N GLY A 144 21.01 1.18 -0.43
CA GLY A 144 19.96 0.16 -0.39
C GLY A 144 19.56 -0.33 -1.78
N GLU A 145 18.78 -1.38 -1.83
CA GLU A 145 18.36 -1.98 -3.10
C GLU A 145 17.22 -1.22 -3.78
N LEU A 146 16.42 -0.46 -3.03
CA LEU A 146 15.23 0.23 -3.53
C LEU A 146 15.56 1.65 -3.98
N ASP A 147 15.55 1.90 -5.29
CA ASP A 147 15.72 3.25 -5.81
C ASP A 147 14.47 4.11 -5.49
N VAL A 148 14.72 5.28 -4.91
CA VAL A 148 13.73 6.33 -4.65
C VAL A 148 14.12 7.56 -5.45
N THR A 149 13.19 8.09 -6.25
CA THR A 149 13.47 9.19 -7.18
C THR A 149 12.41 10.27 -7.12
N LEU A 150 12.84 11.53 -7.34
CA LEU A 150 11.94 12.62 -7.70
C LEU A 150 11.60 12.57 -9.21
N PRO A 151 10.44 13.09 -9.66
CA PRO A 151 10.05 13.08 -11.05
C PRO A 151 10.94 14.03 -11.86
N THR A 152 11.86 13.47 -12.66
CA THR A 152 12.78 14.21 -13.53
C THR A 152 12.53 14.00 -15.02
N LYS A 153 11.62 13.07 -15.37
CA LYS A 153 11.39 12.65 -16.76
C LYS A 153 10.14 13.25 -17.39
N PHE A 154 9.20 13.66 -16.57
CA PHE A 154 7.95 14.31 -16.95
C PHE A 154 7.35 15.01 -15.72
N LYS A 155 6.80 16.20 -15.92
CA LYS A 155 6.05 16.99 -14.96
C LYS A 155 5.10 17.92 -15.71
N THR A 156 3.88 18.06 -15.20
CA THR A 156 2.95 19.07 -15.75
C THR A 156 3.15 20.43 -15.09
N PRO A 157 2.77 21.54 -15.73
CA PRO A 157 2.83 22.86 -15.08
C PRO A 157 1.78 23.01 -13.96
N TYR A 158 0.78 22.14 -13.93
CA TYR A 158 -0.31 22.20 -12.95
C TYR A 158 0.15 21.90 -11.52
N VAL A 159 1.16 21.05 -11.35
CA VAL A 159 1.70 20.74 -10.01
C VAL A 159 2.42 21.93 -9.38
N ASP A 160 3.06 22.78 -10.19
CA ASP A 160 3.67 24.02 -9.67
C ASP A 160 2.59 24.98 -9.17
N GLY A 161 1.46 25.07 -9.89
CA GLY A 161 0.27 25.80 -9.44
C GLY A 161 -0.31 25.25 -8.14
N PHE A 162 -0.35 23.94 -7.99
CA PHE A 162 -0.80 23.28 -6.75
C PHE A 162 0.14 23.60 -5.56
N ILE A 163 1.45 23.51 -5.77
CA ILE A 163 2.45 23.83 -4.73
C ILE A 163 2.29 25.29 -4.30
N SER A 164 2.25 26.22 -5.24
CA SER A 164 2.09 27.65 -4.94
C SER A 164 0.76 27.95 -4.23
N ALA A 165 -0.34 27.33 -4.65
CA ALA A 165 -1.63 27.49 -3.99
C ALA A 165 -1.61 26.98 -2.54
N CYS A 166 -0.91 25.86 -2.28
CA CYS A 166 -0.72 25.35 -0.92
C CYS A 166 0.08 26.34 -0.06
N GLU A 167 1.17 26.91 -0.59
CA GLU A 167 1.96 27.92 0.13
C GLU A 167 1.12 29.18 0.45
N ASN A 168 0.31 29.65 -0.49
CA ASN A 168 -0.55 30.82 -0.33
C ASN A 168 -1.62 30.65 0.76
N ILE A 169 -2.05 29.42 1.05
CA ILE A 169 -3.01 29.13 2.14
C ILE A 169 -2.33 28.72 3.45
N GLY A 170 -0.98 28.77 3.52
CA GLY A 170 -0.21 28.51 4.74
C GLY A 170 0.33 27.08 4.89
N ILE A 171 0.22 26.21 3.89
CA ILE A 171 0.90 24.90 3.88
C ILE A 171 2.31 25.12 3.31
N PRO A 172 3.38 25.01 4.12
CA PRO A 172 4.73 25.35 3.67
C PRO A 172 5.23 24.40 2.58
N LYS A 173 6.11 24.91 1.71
CA LYS A 173 6.87 24.04 0.81
C LYS A 173 7.80 23.15 1.62
N ASN A 174 7.86 21.87 1.27
CA ASN A 174 8.75 20.90 1.89
C ASN A 174 9.27 19.94 0.82
N ASP A 175 10.50 20.15 0.39
CA ASP A 175 11.08 19.32 -0.68
C ASP A 175 11.38 17.87 -0.24
N ASP A 176 11.28 17.58 1.08
CA ASP A 176 11.58 16.26 1.65
C ASP A 176 10.64 15.90 2.83
N TYR A 177 9.45 15.41 2.50
CA TYR A 177 8.48 14.93 3.50
C TYR A 177 8.87 13.57 4.15
N ASN A 178 9.97 12.96 3.73
CA ASN A 178 10.54 11.76 4.36
C ASN A 178 11.74 12.07 5.27
N GLY A 179 12.08 13.36 5.44
CA GLY A 179 13.17 13.86 6.25
C GLY A 179 12.76 14.18 7.69
N VAL A 180 13.25 15.32 8.16
CA VAL A 180 13.03 15.80 9.55
C VAL A 180 11.56 16.03 9.86
N ASN A 181 10.83 16.62 8.92
CA ASN A 181 9.44 17.01 9.07
C ASN A 181 8.63 16.57 7.86
N GLN A 182 7.48 15.95 8.11
CA GLN A 182 6.57 15.53 7.03
C GLN A 182 5.65 16.68 6.59
N ASN A 183 5.37 17.67 7.46
CA ASN A 183 4.44 18.76 7.15
C ASN A 183 4.91 19.57 5.96
N GLY A 184 4.02 19.84 5.01
CA GLY A 184 4.25 20.67 3.84
C GLY A 184 3.84 20.05 2.52
N VAL A 185 4.06 20.78 1.40
CA VAL A 185 3.74 20.39 0.04
C VAL A 185 4.99 20.13 -0.78
N SER A 186 5.00 19.06 -1.56
CA SER A 186 6.15 18.62 -2.37
C SER A 186 5.74 17.91 -3.66
N LEU A 187 6.73 17.70 -4.53
CA LEU A 187 6.65 16.68 -5.57
C LEU A 187 6.70 15.27 -4.97
N VAL A 188 6.07 14.31 -5.66
CA VAL A 188 6.03 12.92 -5.18
C VAL A 188 7.37 12.22 -5.32
N HIS A 189 7.90 11.66 -4.23
CA HIS A 189 9.00 10.70 -4.27
C HIS A 189 8.46 9.34 -4.73
N SER A 190 9.15 8.69 -5.66
CA SER A 190 8.63 7.49 -6.31
C SER A 190 9.64 6.34 -6.36
N THR A 191 9.14 5.11 -6.24
CA THR A 191 9.94 3.89 -6.44
C THR A 191 10.07 3.58 -7.93
N ILE A 192 10.87 4.41 -8.61
CA ILE A 192 11.14 4.33 -10.05
C ILE A 192 12.65 4.35 -10.29
N LYS A 193 13.15 3.45 -11.12
CA LYS A 193 14.54 3.36 -11.56
C LYS A 193 14.61 3.49 -13.07
N ASN A 194 15.31 4.50 -13.58
CA ASN A 194 15.50 4.68 -15.03
C ASN A 194 14.20 4.67 -15.84
N GLY A 195 13.13 5.28 -15.30
CA GLY A 195 11.81 5.34 -15.95
C GLY A 195 11.02 4.03 -15.88
N LYS A 196 11.43 3.05 -15.08
CA LYS A 196 10.69 1.80 -14.83
C LYS A 196 10.32 1.69 -13.36
N ARG A 197 9.14 1.08 -13.08
CA ARG A 197 8.78 0.69 -11.71
C ARG A 197 9.91 -0.10 -11.06
N HIS A 198 10.28 0.26 -9.85
CA HIS A 198 11.23 -0.48 -9.02
C HIS A 198 10.49 -1.14 -7.86
N SER A 199 9.82 -2.27 -8.18
CA SER A 199 9.04 -3.05 -7.21
C SER A 199 9.93 -3.83 -6.25
N GLY A 200 9.33 -4.41 -5.19
CA GLY A 200 10.05 -5.32 -4.30
C GLY A 200 10.69 -6.52 -5.03
N ALA A 201 10.00 -7.03 -6.05
CA ALA A 201 10.60 -8.09 -6.89
C ALA A 201 11.83 -7.59 -7.66
N ALA A 202 11.77 -6.39 -8.24
CA ALA A 202 12.88 -5.83 -9.02
C ALA A 202 14.07 -5.44 -8.13
N ALA A 203 13.80 -4.85 -6.96
CA ALA A 203 14.80 -4.37 -6.04
C ALA A 203 15.48 -5.50 -5.24
N PHE A 204 14.69 -6.37 -4.64
CA PHE A 204 15.20 -7.32 -3.63
C PHE A 204 15.27 -8.77 -4.13
N LEU A 205 14.28 -9.24 -4.91
CA LEU A 205 14.18 -10.66 -5.22
C LEU A 205 14.98 -11.07 -6.48
N LYS A 206 14.76 -10.39 -7.60
CA LYS A 206 15.39 -10.76 -8.89
C LYS A 206 16.92 -10.80 -8.83
N PRO A 207 17.59 -9.86 -8.14
CA PRO A 207 19.06 -9.91 -8.04
C PRO A 207 19.63 -11.15 -7.35
N VAL A 208 18.81 -11.88 -6.59
CA VAL A 208 19.24 -13.00 -5.74
C VAL A 208 18.62 -14.35 -6.11
N LEU A 209 17.80 -14.41 -7.16
CA LEU A 209 17.14 -15.66 -7.60
C LEU A 209 18.11 -16.77 -8.00
N ASN A 210 19.36 -16.44 -8.32
CA ASN A 210 20.41 -17.40 -8.67
C ASN A 210 21.13 -18.01 -7.46
N ARG A 211 20.80 -17.61 -6.23
CA ARG A 211 21.36 -18.23 -5.01
C ARG A 211 20.87 -19.67 -4.90
N SER A 212 21.79 -20.61 -4.72
CA SER A 212 21.48 -22.05 -4.64
C SER A 212 20.62 -22.45 -3.44
N ASN A 213 20.63 -21.64 -2.40
CA ASN A 213 19.86 -21.82 -1.16
C ASN A 213 18.52 -21.09 -1.14
N LEU A 214 18.11 -20.43 -2.24
CA LEU A 214 16.81 -19.76 -2.39
C LEU A 214 16.00 -20.46 -3.48
N THR A 215 14.80 -20.95 -3.11
CA THR A 215 13.82 -21.48 -4.04
C THR A 215 12.59 -20.57 -4.05
N ALA A 216 12.27 -19.96 -5.20
CA ALA A 216 11.04 -19.16 -5.38
C ALA A 216 10.07 -19.90 -6.32
N ILE A 217 8.86 -20.15 -5.86
CA ILE A 217 7.83 -20.86 -6.61
C ILE A 217 6.63 -19.93 -6.81
N THR A 218 6.30 -19.66 -8.08
CA THR A 218 5.11 -18.91 -8.48
C THR A 218 3.96 -19.84 -8.84
N ASN A 219 2.74 -19.30 -8.92
CA ASN A 219 1.49 -20.05 -9.11
C ASN A 219 1.34 -21.14 -8.04
N ALA A 220 1.73 -20.81 -6.81
CA ALA A 220 1.75 -21.69 -5.65
C ALA A 220 0.97 -21.01 -4.50
N GLN A 221 -0.34 -21.21 -4.49
CA GLN A 221 -1.21 -20.66 -3.45
C GLN A 221 -1.13 -21.54 -2.21
N VAL A 222 -0.67 -20.96 -1.09
CA VAL A 222 -0.69 -21.66 0.20
C VAL A 222 -2.14 -21.77 0.68
N CYS A 223 -2.52 -22.98 1.06
CA CYS A 223 -3.88 -23.32 1.47
C CYS A 223 -4.03 -23.32 3.00
N ARG A 224 -3.00 -23.81 3.71
CA ARG A 224 -2.96 -23.81 5.19
C ARG A 224 -1.55 -24.01 5.73
N ILE A 225 -1.36 -23.57 6.98
CA ILE A 225 -0.19 -23.85 7.80
C ILE A 225 -0.52 -25.08 8.66
N ILE A 226 0.39 -26.03 8.74
CA ILE A 226 0.23 -27.26 9.53
C ILE A 226 0.84 -27.04 10.89
N LEU A 227 0.02 -27.20 11.92
CA LEU A 227 0.43 -27.16 13.32
C LEU A 227 0.60 -28.58 13.89
N LYS A 228 1.59 -28.75 14.75
CA LYS A 228 1.77 -29.90 15.61
C LYS A 228 2.15 -29.37 17.00
N ASP A 229 1.37 -29.69 18.02
CA ASP A 229 1.62 -29.27 19.42
C ASP A 229 1.89 -27.75 19.55
N LYS A 230 1.02 -26.92 18.95
CA LYS A 230 1.17 -25.44 18.90
C LYS A 230 2.49 -24.95 18.24
N LYS A 231 3.06 -25.75 17.38
CA LYS A 231 4.24 -25.41 16.58
C LYS A 231 3.90 -25.48 15.10
N ALA A 232 4.23 -24.44 14.33
CA ALA A 232 4.13 -24.45 12.87
C ALA A 232 5.27 -25.31 12.29
N VAL A 233 4.91 -26.38 11.57
CA VAL A 233 5.89 -27.39 11.11
C VAL A 233 5.94 -27.54 9.59
N ALA A 234 4.88 -27.16 8.87
CA ALA A 234 4.80 -27.31 7.41
C ALA A 234 3.74 -26.37 6.83
N VAL A 235 3.76 -26.21 5.52
CA VAL A 235 2.70 -25.58 4.74
C VAL A 235 2.14 -26.56 3.72
N GLU A 236 0.85 -26.42 3.39
CA GLU A 236 0.25 -27.02 2.22
C GLU A 236 -0.06 -25.94 1.20
N TYR A 237 0.35 -26.15 -0.04
CA TYR A 237 0.07 -25.23 -1.13
C TYR A 237 -0.38 -25.98 -2.40
N SER A 238 -1.22 -25.32 -3.20
CA SER A 238 -1.65 -25.83 -4.50
C SER A 238 -0.71 -25.33 -5.59
N LYS A 239 -0.34 -26.23 -6.52
CA LYS A 239 0.36 -25.90 -7.78
C LYS A 239 -0.28 -26.67 -8.92
N GLY A 240 -1.04 -25.94 -9.75
CA GLY A 240 -1.96 -26.59 -10.71
C GLY A 240 -3.03 -27.41 -9.97
N SER A 241 -3.17 -28.68 -10.33
CA SER A 241 -4.09 -29.63 -9.68
C SER A 241 -3.50 -30.36 -8.46
N ARG A 242 -2.22 -30.14 -8.15
CA ARG A 242 -1.53 -30.86 -7.07
C ARG A 242 -1.52 -30.06 -5.78
N THR A 243 -1.78 -30.75 -4.67
CA THR A 243 -1.49 -30.24 -3.31
C THR A 243 -0.14 -30.78 -2.87
N ILE A 244 0.74 -29.88 -2.47
CA ILE A 244 2.11 -30.18 -2.05
C ILE A 244 2.28 -29.76 -0.61
N LYS A 245 2.88 -30.64 0.21
CA LYS A 245 3.26 -30.36 1.59
C LYS A 245 4.77 -30.18 1.69
N THR A 246 5.22 -29.10 2.34
CA THR A 246 6.65 -28.79 2.56
C THR A 246 6.87 -28.41 4.01
N SER A 247 7.91 -28.99 4.62
CA SER A 247 8.22 -28.79 6.04
C SER A 247 9.19 -27.63 6.27
N ALA A 248 9.00 -26.90 7.38
CA ALA A 248 9.93 -25.88 7.86
C ALA A 248 10.73 -26.40 9.06
N ASN A 249 12.07 -26.26 9.02
CA ASN A 249 12.96 -26.66 10.11
C ASN A 249 13.04 -25.57 11.20
N LYS A 250 13.02 -24.28 10.82
CA LYS A 250 13.16 -23.13 11.72
C LYS A 250 11.85 -22.35 11.85
N GLU A 251 11.44 -21.58 10.83
CA GLU A 251 10.26 -20.73 10.91
C GLU A 251 9.44 -20.72 9.62
N ILE A 252 8.14 -20.52 9.75
CA ILE A 252 7.21 -20.14 8.69
C ILE A 252 6.91 -18.65 8.88
N ILE A 253 7.05 -17.85 7.82
CA ILE A 253 6.86 -16.41 7.86
C ILE A 253 5.72 -16.05 6.91
N LEU A 254 4.62 -15.57 7.47
CA LEU A 254 3.42 -15.18 6.75
C LEU A 254 3.56 -13.72 6.29
N SER A 255 3.56 -13.50 4.98
CA SER A 255 3.73 -12.19 4.31
C SER A 255 2.71 -12.01 3.18
N ALA A 256 1.47 -12.51 3.40
CA ALA A 256 0.42 -12.53 2.38
C ALA A 256 -0.40 -11.23 2.32
N GLY A 257 -0.10 -10.23 3.17
CA GLY A 257 -0.76 -8.93 3.22
C GLY A 257 -2.01 -8.90 4.07
N ALA A 258 -2.53 -7.68 4.32
CA ALA A 258 -3.56 -7.44 5.33
C ALA A 258 -4.89 -8.18 5.13
N PHE A 259 -5.21 -8.67 3.92
CA PHE A 259 -6.42 -9.45 3.71
C PHE A 259 -6.19 -10.96 3.83
N GLN A 260 -5.07 -11.45 3.32
CA GLN A 260 -4.85 -12.88 3.20
C GLN A 260 -4.02 -13.47 4.34
N SER A 261 -3.24 -12.66 5.07
CA SER A 261 -2.55 -13.14 6.27
C SER A 261 -3.53 -13.57 7.37
N PRO A 262 -4.54 -12.77 7.76
CA PRO A 262 -5.55 -13.25 8.70
C PRO A 262 -6.39 -14.40 8.11
N GLN A 263 -6.74 -14.36 6.83
CA GLN A 263 -7.46 -15.45 6.17
C GLN A 263 -6.72 -16.79 6.30
N LEU A 264 -5.40 -16.79 6.04
CA LEU A 264 -4.60 -18.01 6.11
C LEU A 264 -4.43 -18.51 7.54
N LEU A 265 -4.32 -17.61 8.54
CA LEU A 265 -4.34 -18.01 9.96
C LEU A 265 -5.66 -18.70 10.29
N MET A 266 -6.81 -18.13 9.92
CA MET A 266 -8.12 -18.73 10.16
C MET A 266 -8.29 -20.09 9.46
N LEU A 267 -7.90 -20.21 8.19
CA LEU A 267 -7.91 -21.48 7.45
C LEU A 267 -6.97 -22.54 8.06
N SER A 268 -6.03 -22.11 8.89
CA SER A 268 -5.08 -22.98 9.62
C SER A 268 -5.56 -23.31 11.03
N GLY A 269 -6.79 -22.93 11.41
CA GLY A 269 -7.34 -23.17 12.76
C GLY A 269 -6.84 -22.18 13.82
N ILE A 270 -6.30 -21.02 13.42
CA ILE A 270 -5.84 -19.95 14.32
C ILE A 270 -6.78 -18.76 14.17
N GLY A 271 -7.60 -18.44 15.18
CA GLY A 271 -8.56 -17.34 15.10
C GLY A 271 -9.63 -17.41 16.18
N ASP A 272 -10.69 -16.64 16.02
CA ASP A 272 -11.86 -16.69 16.91
C ASP A 272 -12.61 -18.01 16.75
N PHE A 273 -12.86 -18.70 17.88
CA PHE A 273 -13.52 -20.01 17.91
C PHE A 273 -14.88 -19.99 17.18
N SER A 274 -15.68 -18.96 17.41
CA SER A 274 -17.02 -18.87 16.85
C SER A 274 -16.98 -18.69 15.33
N GLU A 275 -16.04 -17.92 14.83
CA GLU A 275 -15.81 -17.69 13.40
C GLU A 275 -15.35 -18.99 12.70
N LEU A 276 -14.35 -19.68 13.24
CA LEU A 276 -13.85 -20.93 12.68
C LEU A 276 -14.93 -22.01 12.65
N LYS A 277 -15.72 -22.13 13.72
CA LYS A 277 -16.80 -23.10 13.82
C LYS A 277 -17.89 -22.91 12.75
N LYS A 278 -18.22 -21.65 12.38
CA LYS A 278 -19.18 -21.37 11.29
C LYS A 278 -18.79 -22.03 9.98
N HIS A 279 -17.50 -22.20 9.73
CA HIS A 279 -16.95 -22.76 8.49
C HIS A 279 -16.50 -24.23 8.63
N GLY A 280 -16.79 -24.88 9.77
CA GLY A 280 -16.40 -26.27 10.02
C GLY A 280 -14.89 -26.46 10.18
N ILE A 281 -14.16 -25.40 10.60
CA ILE A 281 -12.72 -25.45 10.84
C ILE A 281 -12.47 -25.67 12.33
N ASP A 282 -11.66 -26.69 12.66
CA ASP A 282 -11.25 -26.96 14.03
C ASP A 282 -10.39 -25.81 14.58
N CYS A 283 -10.76 -25.27 15.72
CA CYS A 283 -9.98 -24.26 16.40
C CYS A 283 -8.78 -24.90 17.12
N LEU A 284 -7.62 -24.86 16.49
CA LEU A 284 -6.38 -25.39 17.06
C LEU A 284 -5.75 -24.40 18.05
N HIS A 285 -6.01 -23.10 17.85
CA HIS A 285 -5.55 -22.05 18.75
C HIS A 285 -6.48 -20.84 18.69
N GLU A 286 -7.16 -20.55 19.79
CA GLU A 286 -8.02 -19.36 19.87
C GLU A 286 -7.18 -18.09 19.94
N LEU A 287 -7.38 -17.18 18.98
CA LEU A 287 -6.72 -15.90 18.89
C LEU A 287 -7.68 -14.86 18.29
N LYS A 288 -8.48 -14.23 19.17
CA LYS A 288 -9.65 -13.39 18.81
C LYS A 288 -9.34 -12.18 17.95
N GLY A 289 -8.09 -11.70 17.99
CA GLY A 289 -7.66 -10.53 17.21
C GLY A 289 -7.40 -10.80 15.73
N VAL A 290 -7.34 -12.07 15.30
CA VAL A 290 -7.13 -12.41 13.88
C VAL A 290 -8.28 -11.87 13.03
N GLY A 291 -7.94 -11.05 12.04
CA GLY A 291 -8.88 -10.38 11.15
C GLY A 291 -9.46 -9.08 11.69
N LYS A 292 -9.29 -8.74 12.96
CA LYS A 292 -9.82 -7.51 13.58
C LYS A 292 -8.93 -6.29 13.32
N ASN A 293 -9.44 -5.09 13.62
CA ASN A 293 -8.70 -3.83 13.55
C ASN A 293 -8.29 -3.41 12.12
N LEU A 294 -9.02 -3.83 11.08
CA LEU A 294 -8.78 -3.36 9.71
C LEU A 294 -8.89 -1.84 9.64
N GLN A 295 -7.90 -1.20 9.05
CA GLN A 295 -7.82 0.24 8.80
C GLN A 295 -7.40 0.45 7.35
N ASP A 296 -7.89 1.53 6.72
CA ASP A 296 -7.46 1.97 5.39
C ASP A 296 -7.67 3.48 5.25
N HIS A 297 -6.86 4.16 4.45
CA HIS A 297 -7.04 5.57 4.13
C HIS A 297 -8.18 5.76 3.14
N LEU A 298 -8.96 6.82 3.35
CA LEU A 298 -10.08 7.17 2.49
C LEU A 298 -9.82 8.49 1.77
N PHE A 299 -10.17 8.56 0.50
CA PHE A 299 -10.16 9.78 -0.29
C PHE A 299 -11.39 9.89 -1.19
N TYR A 300 -11.61 11.07 -1.76
CA TYR A 300 -12.56 11.27 -2.84
C TYR A 300 -12.03 12.30 -3.85
N PRO A 301 -12.51 12.28 -5.11
CA PRO A 301 -11.98 13.17 -6.14
C PRO A 301 -12.63 14.55 -6.15
N ILE A 302 -11.82 15.59 -6.34
CA ILE A 302 -12.24 16.95 -6.68
C ILE A 302 -11.52 17.34 -7.96
N CYS A 303 -12.25 17.37 -9.08
CA CYS A 303 -11.67 17.47 -10.42
C CYS A 303 -11.85 18.85 -11.04
N THR A 304 -10.83 19.28 -11.80
CA THR A 304 -10.79 20.52 -12.58
C THR A 304 -10.34 20.24 -14.00
N GLN A 305 -11.05 20.78 -15.00
CA GLN A 305 -10.63 20.80 -16.39
C GLN A 305 -9.74 22.03 -16.64
N THR A 306 -8.64 21.84 -17.36
CA THR A 306 -7.68 22.90 -17.67
C THR A 306 -7.93 23.58 -19.02
N LYS A 307 -7.39 24.80 -19.18
CA LYS A 307 -7.44 25.59 -20.42
C LYS A 307 -6.55 25.01 -21.52
N THR A 308 -5.44 24.39 -21.11
CA THR A 308 -4.37 23.90 -21.98
C THR A 308 -4.33 22.37 -21.97
N GLN A 309 -3.73 21.78 -23.02
CA GLN A 309 -3.52 20.33 -23.14
C GLN A 309 -2.09 19.96 -22.70
N GLU A 310 -1.78 20.19 -21.42
CA GLU A 310 -0.47 19.91 -20.83
C GLU A 310 -0.54 18.81 -19.75
N GLY A 311 -1.72 18.20 -19.56
CA GLY A 311 -1.97 17.08 -18.66
C GLY A 311 -1.71 15.70 -19.29
N ILE A 312 -2.43 14.70 -18.81
CA ILE A 312 -2.22 13.30 -19.21
C ILE A 312 -3.37 12.73 -20.07
N ASN A 313 -4.61 13.22 -19.90
CA ASN A 313 -5.77 12.61 -20.54
C ASN A 313 -5.71 12.58 -22.07
N HIS A 314 -5.14 13.60 -22.69
CA HIS A 314 -5.04 13.63 -24.14
C HIS A 314 -4.18 12.49 -24.73
N TYR A 315 -3.30 11.85 -23.91
CA TYR A 315 -2.55 10.68 -24.32
C TYR A 315 -3.40 9.39 -24.38
N ILE A 316 -4.67 9.42 -23.94
CA ILE A 316 -5.60 8.29 -24.14
C ILE A 316 -5.89 8.08 -25.64
N SER A 317 -5.72 9.09 -26.50
CA SER A 317 -5.85 8.96 -27.94
C SER A 317 -4.78 8.02 -28.54
N PRO A 318 -5.14 7.05 -29.41
CA PRO A 318 -4.20 6.05 -29.94
C PRO A 318 -2.93 6.63 -30.57
N LEU A 319 -3.06 7.68 -31.40
CA LEU A 319 -1.91 8.32 -32.05
C LEU A 319 -0.95 8.98 -31.04
N LYS A 320 -1.51 9.62 -30.00
CA LYS A 320 -0.70 10.22 -28.94
C LYS A 320 -0.07 9.17 -28.02
N GLN A 321 -0.75 8.02 -27.80
CA GLN A 321 -0.16 6.88 -27.13
C GLN A 321 1.06 6.32 -27.85
N LEU A 322 1.03 6.23 -29.19
CA LEU A 322 2.17 5.79 -30.00
C LEU A 322 3.35 6.74 -29.83
N LYS A 323 3.12 8.06 -29.86
CA LYS A 323 4.15 9.07 -29.61
C LYS A 323 4.72 8.98 -28.21
N ALA A 324 3.87 8.77 -27.20
CA ALA A 324 4.30 8.59 -25.81
C ALA A 324 5.12 7.29 -25.64
N ALA A 325 4.71 6.19 -26.29
CA ALA A 325 5.46 4.94 -26.32
C ALA A 325 6.84 5.12 -26.98
N TRP A 326 6.90 5.80 -28.13
CA TRP A 326 8.18 6.12 -28.76
C TRP A 326 9.10 6.90 -27.81
N ASN A 327 8.59 7.97 -27.19
CA ASN A 327 9.36 8.76 -26.22
C ASN A 327 9.85 7.92 -25.04
N TYR A 328 9.03 6.99 -24.56
CA TYR A 328 9.39 6.09 -23.47
C TYR A 328 10.49 5.10 -23.87
N PHE A 329 10.32 4.39 -24.99
CA PHE A 329 11.25 3.32 -25.37
C PHE A 329 12.56 3.84 -25.95
N VAL A 330 12.52 4.95 -26.72
CA VAL A 330 13.69 5.50 -27.39
C VAL A 330 14.36 6.58 -26.54
N ASN A 331 13.60 7.61 -26.13
CA ASN A 331 14.14 8.80 -25.46
C ASN A 331 14.22 8.65 -23.92
N LYS A 332 13.60 7.60 -23.34
CA LYS A 332 13.51 7.38 -21.88
C LYS A 332 12.91 8.58 -21.13
N LYS A 333 11.92 9.24 -21.73
CA LYS A 333 11.23 10.44 -21.23
C LYS A 333 9.72 10.36 -21.48
N GLY A 334 8.98 11.28 -20.84
CA GLY A 334 7.55 11.47 -21.07
C GLY A 334 6.66 10.76 -20.05
N VAL A 335 5.36 10.86 -20.31
CA VAL A 335 4.28 10.45 -19.38
C VAL A 335 4.37 8.98 -18.92
N PHE A 336 4.93 8.09 -19.71
CA PHE A 336 5.06 6.68 -19.31
C PHE A 336 6.21 6.43 -18.32
N CYS A 337 7.09 7.41 -18.09
CA CYS A 337 8.19 7.29 -17.12
C CYS A 337 7.79 7.63 -15.68
N VAL A 338 6.58 8.12 -15.43
CA VAL A 338 6.11 8.61 -14.13
C VAL A 338 4.81 7.91 -13.71
N GLY A 339 4.55 7.93 -12.40
CA GLY A 339 3.30 7.44 -11.83
C GLY A 339 2.13 8.44 -12.03
N PRO A 340 0.95 8.12 -11.49
CA PRO A 340 -0.25 8.93 -11.67
C PRO A 340 -0.30 10.18 -10.77
N LEU A 341 0.60 10.29 -9.80
CA LEU A 341 0.65 11.38 -8.82
C LEU A 341 1.88 12.23 -9.08
N GLU A 342 1.73 13.55 -9.02
CA GLU A 342 2.83 14.52 -9.20
C GLU A 342 3.15 15.30 -7.93
N GLY A 343 2.13 15.62 -7.11
CA GLY A 343 2.28 16.38 -5.88
C GLY A 343 1.60 15.71 -4.68
N MET A 344 2.12 16.02 -3.49
CA MET A 344 1.53 15.65 -2.21
C MET A 344 1.66 16.80 -1.22
N ALA A 345 0.65 16.97 -0.38
CA ALA A 345 0.73 17.83 0.78
C ALA A 345 0.33 17.06 2.04
N PHE A 346 1.04 17.29 3.12
CA PHE A 346 0.80 16.72 4.44
C PHE A 346 0.66 17.86 5.45
N PHE A 347 -0.35 17.82 6.30
CA PHE A 347 -0.59 18.91 7.26
C PHE A 347 -1.53 18.49 8.38
N ASP A 348 -1.60 19.30 9.43
CA ASP A 348 -2.67 19.22 10.43
C ASP A 348 -3.90 20.02 9.94
N LEU A 349 -4.95 19.30 9.55
CA LEU A 349 -6.22 19.89 9.09
C LEU A 349 -6.91 20.73 10.18
N ASN A 350 -6.63 20.45 11.45
CA ASN A 350 -7.28 21.09 12.58
C ASN A 350 -6.46 22.24 13.19
N ASN A 351 -5.20 22.42 12.77
CA ASN A 351 -4.25 23.42 13.29
C ASN A 351 -4.14 23.42 14.83
N LYS A 352 -4.11 22.21 15.43
CA LYS A 352 -4.12 22.10 16.90
C LYS A 352 -2.78 21.70 17.50
N ASP A 353 -2.10 20.73 16.88
CA ASP A 353 -0.98 20.04 17.53
C ASP A 353 0.24 19.85 16.61
N ASP A 354 0.30 20.48 15.45
CA ASP A 354 1.32 20.29 14.39
C ASP A 354 1.48 18.82 13.94
N LYS A 355 0.52 17.95 14.30
CA LYS A 355 0.53 16.53 13.94
C LYS A 355 -0.14 16.33 12.60
N VAL A 356 0.61 15.77 11.66
CA VAL A 356 0.08 15.42 10.34
C VAL A 356 -1.07 14.43 10.50
N ASN A 357 -2.28 14.85 10.08
CA ASN A 357 -3.49 14.03 10.14
C ASN A 357 -4.26 14.00 8.81
N PHE A 358 -3.80 14.78 7.83
CA PHE A 358 -4.46 14.89 6.54
C PHE A 358 -3.44 14.97 5.40
N GLN A 359 -3.84 14.45 4.22
CA GLN A 359 -3.01 14.46 3.02
C GLN A 359 -3.83 14.95 1.82
N LEU A 360 -3.19 15.69 0.91
CA LEU A 360 -3.70 15.92 -0.43
C LEU A 360 -2.81 15.18 -1.43
N HIS A 361 -3.41 14.37 -2.29
CA HIS A 361 -2.73 13.89 -3.48
C HIS A 361 -3.12 14.79 -4.66
N PHE A 362 -2.14 15.16 -5.46
CA PHE A 362 -2.34 15.89 -6.70
C PHE A 362 -2.05 14.96 -7.89
N SER A 363 -3.05 14.77 -8.73
CA SER A 363 -2.95 13.97 -9.95
C SER A 363 -3.22 14.84 -11.19
N PRO A 364 -2.36 14.85 -12.21
CA PRO A 364 -2.58 15.61 -13.44
C PRO A 364 -3.56 14.88 -14.39
N ILE A 365 -4.53 14.18 -13.83
CA ILE A 365 -5.55 13.42 -14.54
C ILE A 365 -6.91 14.07 -14.28
N CYS A 366 -7.63 14.43 -15.35
CA CYS A 366 -9.02 14.81 -15.29
C CYS A 366 -9.89 13.55 -15.23
N ILE A 367 -10.71 13.43 -14.20
CA ILE A 367 -11.70 12.36 -14.10
C ILE A 367 -13.09 12.86 -14.49
N ASP A 368 -14.03 11.94 -14.70
CA ASP A 368 -15.40 12.31 -15.09
C ASP A 368 -16.10 13.08 -13.95
N ASP A 369 -16.95 14.04 -14.34
CA ASP A 369 -17.88 14.76 -13.46
C ASP A 369 -19.21 14.02 -13.27
N LYS A 370 -19.35 12.83 -13.84
CA LYS A 370 -20.51 11.93 -13.66
C LYS A 370 -20.17 10.82 -12.65
N TYR A 371 -21.19 10.38 -11.93
CA TYR A 371 -21.04 9.30 -10.93
C TYR A 371 -21.12 7.90 -11.55
N GLY A 372 -20.50 7.60 -12.63
CA GLY A 372 -20.69 6.30 -13.28
C GLY A 372 -19.51 5.80 -14.09
N TYR A 373 -18.37 6.49 -14.04
CA TYR A 373 -17.17 6.04 -14.74
C TYR A 373 -16.47 4.92 -13.95
N ASP A 374 -15.83 4.02 -14.67
CA ASP A 374 -14.92 3.05 -14.07
C ASP A 374 -13.54 3.68 -13.88
N ALA A 375 -13.19 4.01 -12.63
CA ALA A 375 -11.88 4.59 -12.29
C ALA A 375 -10.69 3.69 -12.70
N TYR A 376 -10.93 2.44 -13.04
CA TYR A 376 -9.92 1.47 -13.44
C TYR A 376 -9.89 1.20 -14.95
N ASP A 377 -10.82 1.76 -15.71
CA ASP A 377 -10.78 1.75 -17.16
C ASP A 377 -10.35 3.13 -17.70
N ILE A 378 -9.09 3.20 -18.16
CA ILE A 378 -8.55 4.44 -18.72
C ILE A 378 -9.36 4.97 -19.91
N TYR A 379 -10.11 4.12 -20.60
CA TYR A 379 -10.92 4.53 -21.75
C TYR A 379 -12.23 5.22 -21.37
N ASP A 380 -12.67 5.06 -20.11
CA ASP A 380 -13.80 5.79 -19.52
C ASP A 380 -13.43 7.23 -19.12
N TYR A 381 -12.13 7.54 -19.05
CA TYR A 381 -11.68 8.89 -18.69
C TYR A 381 -11.94 9.90 -19.82
N PRO A 382 -12.31 11.15 -19.48
CA PRO A 382 -12.49 12.21 -20.47
C PRO A 382 -11.19 12.48 -21.23
N ARG A 383 -11.32 12.85 -22.49
CA ARG A 383 -10.17 13.16 -23.36
C ARG A 383 -9.68 14.61 -23.23
N VAL A 384 -10.28 15.37 -22.32
CA VAL A 384 -9.87 16.71 -21.95
C VAL A 384 -8.88 16.66 -20.81
N ASP A 385 -7.87 17.49 -20.85
CA ASP A 385 -6.88 17.55 -19.78
C ASP A 385 -7.42 18.29 -18.55
N GLY A 386 -6.85 17.95 -17.43
CA GLY A 386 -7.16 18.54 -16.14
C GLY A 386 -6.34 17.93 -15.03
N PHE A 387 -6.69 18.28 -13.82
CA PHE A 387 -6.11 17.72 -12.62
C PHE A 387 -7.19 17.37 -11.59
N THR A 388 -6.86 16.47 -10.72
CA THR A 388 -7.71 16.08 -9.60
C THR A 388 -6.92 16.21 -8.29
N ILE A 389 -7.52 16.85 -7.30
CA ILE A 389 -7.01 16.88 -5.93
C ILE A 389 -7.82 15.87 -5.12
N LEU A 390 -7.14 15.02 -4.38
CA LEU A 390 -7.72 13.94 -3.59
C LEU A 390 -7.49 14.23 -2.10
N PRO A 391 -8.45 14.86 -1.41
CA PRO A 391 -8.41 14.99 0.05
C PRO A 391 -8.47 13.60 0.69
N THR A 392 -7.48 13.29 1.52
CA THR A 392 -7.23 11.96 2.07
C THR A 392 -7.15 11.99 3.59
N LEU A 393 -8.01 11.21 4.24
CA LEU A 393 -8.00 11.02 5.69
C LEU A 393 -6.90 10.03 6.09
N LEU A 394 -5.95 10.44 6.94
CA LEU A 394 -4.80 9.62 7.34
C LEU A 394 -5.05 8.76 8.59
N HIS A 395 -5.87 9.22 9.52
CA HIS A 395 -6.13 8.52 10.78
C HIS A 395 -7.62 8.25 10.96
N PRO A 396 -8.21 7.32 10.18
CA PRO A 396 -9.61 6.95 10.36
C PRO A 396 -9.83 6.34 11.75
N LYS A 397 -10.95 6.68 12.37
CA LYS A 397 -11.39 6.10 13.65
C LYS A 397 -12.20 4.82 13.46
N SER A 398 -12.92 4.71 12.34
CA SER A 398 -13.65 3.51 11.97
C SER A 398 -12.72 2.29 11.90
N ARG A 399 -13.21 1.14 12.38
CA ARG A 399 -12.47 -0.12 12.38
C ARG A 399 -13.27 -1.21 11.71
N GLY A 400 -12.60 -1.90 10.80
CA GLY A 400 -13.18 -3.02 10.10
C GLY A 400 -12.60 -4.35 10.51
N GLU A 401 -12.99 -5.37 9.75
CA GLU A 401 -12.53 -6.73 9.97
C GLU A 401 -12.43 -7.54 8.66
N ILE A 402 -11.66 -8.61 8.74
CA ILE A 402 -11.56 -9.68 7.76
C ILE A 402 -12.11 -10.95 8.39
N SER A 403 -13.01 -11.63 7.69
CA SER A 403 -13.51 -12.94 8.09
C SER A 403 -13.50 -13.93 6.90
N LEU A 404 -13.82 -15.18 7.15
CA LEU A 404 -13.89 -16.19 6.11
C LEU A 404 -15.23 -16.12 5.37
N SER A 405 -15.21 -16.31 4.05
CA SER A 405 -16.43 -16.59 3.27
C SER A 405 -16.74 -18.09 3.24
N SER A 406 -15.71 -18.93 3.35
CA SER A 406 -15.82 -20.40 3.39
C SER A 406 -14.51 -21.02 3.91
N SER A 407 -14.48 -22.35 4.06
CA SER A 407 -13.25 -23.12 4.35
C SER A 407 -12.38 -23.38 3.12
N ASN A 408 -12.80 -22.97 1.93
CA ASN A 408 -12.03 -23.14 0.70
C ASN A 408 -10.98 -22.02 0.56
N PRO A 409 -9.67 -22.31 0.53
CA PRO A 409 -8.61 -21.29 0.46
C PRO A 409 -8.60 -20.50 -0.86
N LYS A 410 -9.39 -20.89 -1.86
CA LYS A 410 -9.50 -20.16 -3.14
C LYS A 410 -10.59 -19.10 -3.12
N ASP A 411 -11.51 -19.15 -2.16
CA ASP A 411 -12.56 -18.15 -2.04
C ASP A 411 -11.99 -16.88 -1.41
N PRO A 412 -12.44 -15.68 -1.86
CA PRO A 412 -11.97 -14.43 -1.30
C PRO A 412 -12.44 -14.29 0.16
N PRO A 413 -11.68 -13.62 1.03
CA PRO A 413 -12.16 -13.30 2.36
C PRO A 413 -13.32 -12.31 2.29
N VAL A 414 -14.15 -12.29 3.32
CA VAL A 414 -15.12 -11.23 3.59
C VAL A 414 -14.36 -10.01 4.11
N ILE A 415 -14.52 -8.88 3.45
CA ILE A 415 -13.82 -7.63 3.79
C ILE A 415 -14.86 -6.60 4.22
N GLN A 416 -14.91 -6.30 5.52
CA GLN A 416 -15.85 -5.35 6.12
C GLN A 416 -15.10 -4.19 6.78
N PRO A 417 -14.85 -3.09 6.06
CA PRO A 417 -14.10 -1.95 6.58
C PRO A 417 -14.88 -1.07 7.55
N ASN A 418 -16.22 -1.10 7.53
CA ASN A 418 -17.12 -0.24 8.32
C ASN A 418 -16.85 1.26 8.08
N PHE A 419 -16.70 1.67 6.81
CA PHE A 419 -16.42 3.07 6.47
C PHE A 419 -17.48 4.01 7.03
N PHE A 420 -17.01 5.10 7.68
CA PHE A 420 -17.84 6.12 8.31
C PHE A 420 -18.76 5.59 9.43
N GLU A 421 -18.46 4.46 10.05
CA GLU A 421 -19.08 4.05 11.31
C GLU A 421 -18.83 5.12 12.38
N GLU A 422 -17.61 5.64 12.44
CA GLU A 422 -17.26 6.83 13.20
C GLU A 422 -17.51 8.09 12.35
N LYS A 423 -18.49 8.89 12.75
CA LYS A 423 -18.91 10.10 12.01
C LYS A 423 -17.78 11.10 11.79
N ASP A 424 -16.82 11.17 12.71
CA ASP A 424 -15.67 12.06 12.61
C ASP A 424 -14.86 11.85 11.32
N ASP A 425 -14.79 10.61 10.81
CA ASP A 425 -14.08 10.28 9.57
C ASP A 425 -14.69 11.04 8.37
N LEU A 426 -16.02 11.08 8.29
CA LEU A 426 -16.73 11.84 7.26
C LEU A 426 -16.56 13.35 7.48
N ASP A 427 -16.68 13.83 8.72
CA ASP A 427 -16.57 15.25 9.06
C ASP A 427 -15.15 15.79 8.71
N GLN A 428 -14.09 15.00 8.91
CA GLN A 428 -12.73 15.36 8.49
C GLN A 428 -12.62 15.45 6.96
N LEU A 429 -13.21 14.51 6.21
CA LEU A 429 -13.20 14.58 4.74
C LEU A 429 -13.99 15.79 4.22
N VAL A 430 -15.09 16.17 4.86
CA VAL A 430 -15.83 17.41 4.53
C VAL A 430 -14.96 18.64 4.76
N LYS A 431 -14.24 18.73 5.88
CA LYS A 431 -13.29 19.82 6.15
C LYS A 431 -12.17 19.87 5.12
N GLY A 432 -11.59 18.71 4.77
CA GLY A 432 -10.54 18.60 3.75
C GLY A 432 -11.03 19.08 2.37
N GLY A 433 -12.27 18.75 1.99
CA GLY A 433 -12.86 19.24 0.75
C GLY A 433 -13.04 20.76 0.72
N LYS A 434 -13.47 21.36 1.83
CA LYS A 434 -13.56 22.82 1.93
C LYS A 434 -12.19 23.51 1.80
N LEU A 435 -11.13 22.88 2.31
CA LEU A 435 -9.76 23.36 2.11
C LEU A 435 -9.38 23.29 0.62
N VAL A 436 -9.71 22.19 -0.07
CA VAL A 436 -9.47 22.06 -1.51
C VAL A 436 -10.23 23.12 -2.30
N PHE A 437 -11.46 23.50 -1.90
CA PHE A 437 -12.17 24.59 -2.56
C PHE A 437 -11.42 25.94 -2.42
N LYS A 438 -10.80 26.23 -1.27
CA LYS A 438 -9.93 27.41 -1.12
C LYS A 438 -8.73 27.35 -2.04
N LEU A 439 -8.06 26.19 -2.16
CA LEU A 439 -6.97 25.99 -3.11
C LEU A 439 -7.41 26.25 -4.55
N MET A 440 -8.58 25.77 -4.96
CA MET A 440 -9.12 25.99 -6.32
C MET A 440 -9.46 27.47 -6.60
N GLU A 441 -9.68 28.27 -5.57
CA GLU A 441 -9.90 29.72 -5.71
C GLU A 441 -8.60 30.52 -5.76
N ASP A 442 -7.46 29.90 -5.44
CA ASP A 442 -6.15 30.57 -5.53
C ASP A 442 -5.76 30.85 -6.99
N GLN A 443 -5.13 32.01 -7.21
CA GLN A 443 -4.77 32.47 -8.54
C GLN A 443 -3.80 31.52 -9.25
N ALA A 444 -2.91 30.86 -8.53
CA ALA A 444 -1.95 29.91 -9.09
C ALA A 444 -2.65 28.73 -9.79
N LEU A 445 -3.74 28.20 -9.21
CA LEU A 445 -4.56 27.17 -9.86
C LEU A 445 -5.59 27.72 -10.84
N LYS A 446 -6.19 28.88 -10.56
CA LYS A 446 -7.14 29.55 -11.49
C LYS A 446 -6.53 29.86 -12.85
N ASN A 447 -5.25 30.18 -12.91
CA ASN A 447 -4.55 30.44 -14.18
C ASN A 447 -4.63 29.24 -15.12
N HIS A 448 -4.64 28.03 -14.61
CA HIS A 448 -4.76 26.80 -15.40
C HIS A 448 -6.22 26.36 -15.60
N THR A 449 -7.15 26.80 -14.76
CA THR A 449 -8.53 26.31 -14.70
C THR A 449 -9.40 26.86 -15.84
N LEU A 450 -10.00 25.97 -16.64
CA LEU A 450 -11.09 26.32 -17.56
C LEU A 450 -12.44 26.28 -16.80
N ARG A 451 -12.71 25.17 -16.11
CA ARG A 451 -13.90 24.98 -15.27
C ARG A 451 -13.69 23.89 -14.23
N ASN A 452 -14.35 24.01 -13.11
CA ASN A 452 -14.44 22.95 -12.13
C ASN A 452 -15.45 21.89 -12.61
N ARG A 453 -15.06 20.62 -12.53
CA ARG A 453 -15.91 19.47 -12.88
C ARG A 453 -16.49 18.87 -11.61
N LEU A 454 -17.38 19.62 -10.98
CA LEU A 454 -18.01 19.23 -9.72
C LEU A 454 -19.50 19.02 -9.96
N PRO A 455 -20.02 17.79 -9.84
CA PRO A 455 -21.43 17.48 -10.09
C PRO A 455 -22.32 17.81 -8.88
N PHE A 456 -21.94 18.80 -8.06
CA PHE A 456 -22.63 19.16 -6.84
C PHE A 456 -22.45 20.66 -6.53
N ASP A 457 -23.34 21.19 -5.66
CA ASP A 457 -23.24 22.56 -5.16
C ASP A 457 -22.21 22.66 -4.02
N ARG A 458 -21.13 23.41 -4.25
CA ARG A 458 -20.04 23.64 -3.28
C ARG A 458 -20.46 24.44 -2.06
N SER A 459 -21.54 25.24 -2.15
CA SER A 459 -22.05 26.02 -1.03
C SER A 459 -22.83 25.18 -0.02
N SER A 460 -23.30 24.00 -0.43
CA SER A 460 -24.09 23.08 0.38
C SER A 460 -23.24 21.98 0.99
N ASN A 461 -23.18 21.93 2.33
CA ASN A 461 -22.54 20.82 3.04
C ASN A 461 -23.20 19.47 2.71
N GLU A 462 -24.52 19.43 2.59
CA GLU A 462 -25.24 18.21 2.25
C GLU A 462 -24.86 17.70 0.86
N SER A 463 -24.77 18.59 -0.13
CA SER A 463 -24.30 18.23 -1.47
C SER A 463 -22.89 17.66 -1.46
N LEU A 464 -21.99 18.23 -0.66
CA LEU A 464 -20.63 17.71 -0.50
C LEU A 464 -20.62 16.34 0.18
N ILE A 465 -21.40 16.14 1.25
CA ILE A 465 -21.55 14.85 1.93
C ILE A 465 -22.07 13.78 0.95
N GLN A 466 -23.09 14.10 0.16
CA GLN A 466 -23.63 13.18 -0.84
C GLN A 466 -22.60 12.85 -1.91
N HIS A 467 -21.79 13.83 -2.35
CA HIS A 467 -20.67 13.59 -3.27
C HIS A 467 -19.65 12.64 -2.65
N ILE A 468 -19.21 12.89 -1.41
CA ILE A 468 -18.27 12.02 -0.70
C ILE A 468 -18.83 10.59 -0.65
N LYS A 469 -20.06 10.39 -0.17
CA LYS A 469 -20.67 9.06 -0.07
C LYS A 469 -20.78 8.33 -1.41
N LYS A 470 -20.98 9.07 -2.52
CA LYS A 470 -21.05 8.51 -3.87
C LYS A 470 -19.68 8.16 -4.48
N THR A 471 -18.60 8.88 -4.10
CA THR A 471 -17.32 8.82 -4.79
C THR A 471 -16.13 8.42 -3.92
N VAL A 472 -16.33 8.29 -2.60
CA VAL A 472 -15.24 7.86 -1.70
C VAL A 472 -14.70 6.51 -2.13
N GLU A 473 -13.37 6.42 -2.13
CA GLU A 473 -12.58 5.23 -2.41
C GLU A 473 -11.48 5.09 -1.34
N THR A 474 -10.83 3.93 -1.29
CA THR A 474 -9.64 3.76 -0.47
C THR A 474 -8.38 4.14 -1.25
N VAL A 475 -7.30 4.46 -0.53
CA VAL A 475 -5.96 4.62 -1.13
C VAL A 475 -5.24 3.26 -1.26
N TYR A 476 -5.97 2.15 -0.99
CA TYR A 476 -5.48 0.76 -1.05
C TYR A 476 -4.36 0.47 -0.07
N HIS A 477 -4.46 1.01 1.13
CA HIS A 477 -3.51 0.89 2.24
C HIS A 477 -4.04 0.04 3.42
N PRO A 478 -4.67 -1.14 3.20
CA PRO A 478 -5.22 -1.93 4.31
C PRO A 478 -4.12 -2.41 5.23
N VAL A 479 -4.36 -2.25 6.54
CA VAL A 479 -3.43 -2.63 7.61
C VAL A 479 -4.18 -3.17 8.85
N GLY A 480 -3.45 -3.71 9.80
CA GLY A 480 -3.91 -3.88 11.18
C GLY A 480 -4.56 -5.23 11.51
N THR A 481 -4.81 -6.09 10.56
CA THR A 481 -5.62 -7.31 10.69
C THR A 481 -4.93 -8.51 11.37
N CYS A 482 -3.63 -8.40 11.63
CA CYS A 482 -2.85 -9.28 12.50
C CYS A 482 -2.04 -8.42 13.47
N LYS A 483 -2.72 -7.52 14.17
CA LYS A 483 -2.15 -6.41 14.94
C LYS A 483 -1.02 -6.86 15.87
N MET A 484 0.12 -6.14 15.79
CA MET A 484 1.19 -6.21 16.79
C MET A 484 0.75 -5.49 18.07
N GLY A 485 1.01 -6.06 19.22
CA GLY A 485 0.65 -5.43 20.49
C GLY A 485 0.94 -6.31 21.69
N VAL A 486 0.57 -5.78 22.88
CA VAL A 486 0.66 -6.46 24.17
C VAL A 486 -0.72 -6.61 24.83
N ASP A 487 -1.76 -6.17 24.16
CA ASP A 487 -3.15 -6.27 24.64
C ASP A 487 -3.81 -7.60 24.22
N SER A 488 -5.03 -7.83 24.71
CA SER A 488 -5.77 -9.09 24.56
C SER A 488 -6.23 -9.42 23.14
N ILE A 489 -6.19 -8.43 22.20
CA ILE A 489 -6.52 -8.63 20.79
C ILE A 489 -5.28 -8.54 19.89
N ALA A 490 -4.08 -8.51 20.48
CA ALA A 490 -2.86 -8.60 19.69
C ALA A 490 -2.72 -10.00 19.09
N VAL A 491 -2.32 -10.07 17.82
CA VAL A 491 -2.09 -11.33 17.10
C VAL A 491 -0.62 -11.72 17.14
N VAL A 492 0.26 -10.73 17.07
CA VAL A 492 1.71 -10.93 17.16
C VAL A 492 2.31 -10.07 18.28
N ASP A 493 3.37 -10.57 18.87
CA ASP A 493 4.19 -9.83 19.83
C ASP A 493 5.09 -8.78 19.12
N PRO A 494 5.81 -7.92 19.87
CA PRO A 494 6.74 -6.95 19.25
C PRO A 494 7.88 -7.58 18.45
N MET A 495 8.13 -8.89 18.60
CA MET A 495 9.04 -9.69 17.78
C MET A 495 8.36 -10.27 16.54
N LEU A 496 7.10 -9.92 16.28
CA LEU A 496 6.25 -10.39 15.18
C LEU A 496 5.93 -11.89 15.24
N LYS A 497 6.14 -12.56 16.38
CA LYS A 497 5.77 -13.96 16.61
C LYS A 497 4.28 -14.05 16.91
N VAL A 498 3.60 -15.01 16.29
CA VAL A 498 2.18 -15.26 16.59
C VAL A 498 2.04 -15.76 18.02
N TYR A 499 1.22 -15.08 18.82
CA TYR A 499 1.00 -15.47 20.20
C TYR A 499 0.56 -16.93 20.33
N GLY A 500 1.18 -17.65 21.25
CA GLY A 500 0.87 -19.05 21.56
C GLY A 500 1.25 -20.08 20.50
N ILE A 501 1.85 -19.68 19.37
CA ILE A 501 2.32 -20.58 18.31
C ILE A 501 3.80 -20.39 18.08
N SER A 502 4.59 -21.43 18.28
CA SER A 502 6.02 -21.40 17.99
C SER A 502 6.30 -21.58 16.48
N ASN A 503 7.44 -21.04 16.03
CA ASN A 503 7.93 -21.11 14.65
C ASN A 503 7.01 -20.45 13.61
N LEU A 504 6.20 -19.46 14.00
CA LEU A 504 5.31 -18.71 13.11
C LEU A 504 5.42 -17.21 13.39
N ARG A 505 5.65 -16.44 12.33
CA ARG A 505 5.61 -14.96 12.36
C ARG A 505 4.67 -14.43 11.29
N VAL A 506 4.17 -13.22 11.51
CA VAL A 506 3.52 -12.41 10.47
C VAL A 506 4.39 -11.19 10.21
N VAL A 507 4.74 -10.96 8.93
CA VAL A 507 5.63 -9.88 8.51
C VAL A 507 5.06 -9.23 7.25
N ASP A 508 4.10 -8.34 7.43
CA ASP A 508 3.51 -7.50 6.37
C ASP A 508 2.70 -6.35 6.99
N ALA A 509 1.90 -5.65 6.20
CA ALA A 509 1.09 -4.52 6.65
C ALA A 509 0.05 -4.89 7.74
N SER A 510 -0.34 -6.15 7.84
CA SER A 510 -1.34 -6.59 8.83
C SER A 510 -0.89 -6.39 10.28
N ILE A 511 0.42 -6.28 10.53
CA ILE A 511 0.95 -6.14 11.90
C ILE A 511 0.81 -4.72 12.46
N MET A 512 0.59 -3.71 11.64
CA MET A 512 0.54 -2.31 12.07
C MET A 512 -0.59 -2.11 13.09
N PRO A 513 -0.32 -1.66 14.32
CA PRO A 513 -1.39 -1.46 15.32
C PRO A 513 -2.28 -0.26 14.97
N LYS A 514 -1.67 0.79 14.40
CA LYS A 514 -2.32 1.96 13.80
C LYS A 514 -1.71 2.20 12.42
N ILE A 515 -2.54 2.65 11.48
CA ILE A 515 -2.09 3.05 10.16
C ILE A 515 -1.17 4.28 10.24
N VAL A 516 -0.15 4.34 9.40
CA VAL A 516 0.83 5.44 9.36
C VAL A 516 0.34 6.61 8.52
N SER A 517 0.94 7.79 8.69
CA SER A 517 0.59 9.03 7.98
C SER A 517 1.09 9.04 6.53
N GLY A 518 0.47 8.24 5.67
CA GLY A 518 0.77 8.19 4.23
C GLY A 518 0.80 6.79 3.63
N ASN A 519 1.41 6.66 2.46
CA ASN A 519 1.45 5.41 1.72
C ASN A 519 2.20 4.31 2.49
N THR A 520 1.63 3.12 2.56
CA THR A 520 2.09 2.05 3.47
C THR A 520 3.20 1.16 2.92
N ASN A 521 3.61 1.30 1.65
CA ASN A 521 4.57 0.37 1.04
C ASN A 521 6.00 0.51 1.59
N ALA A 522 6.50 1.73 1.81
CA ALA A 522 7.81 1.95 2.43
C ALA A 522 7.85 1.42 3.88
N PRO A 523 6.84 1.66 4.73
CA PRO A 523 6.71 1.01 6.03
C PRO A 523 6.77 -0.53 5.98
N VAL A 524 6.17 -1.16 4.96
CA VAL A 524 6.24 -2.63 4.81
C VAL A 524 7.67 -3.11 4.50
N TYR A 525 8.43 -2.36 3.71
CA TYR A 525 9.85 -2.67 3.51
C TYR A 525 10.64 -2.54 4.81
N MET A 526 10.41 -1.48 5.58
CA MET A 526 11.03 -1.27 6.89
C MET A 526 10.70 -2.40 7.87
N ILE A 527 9.42 -2.80 7.95
CA ILE A 527 8.97 -3.93 8.79
C ILE A 527 9.72 -5.21 8.41
N ALA A 528 9.87 -5.49 7.12
CA ALA A 528 10.55 -6.68 6.63
C ALA A 528 12.06 -6.67 6.87
N GLU A 529 12.72 -5.51 6.71
CA GLU A 529 14.14 -5.34 7.05
C GLU A 529 14.39 -5.57 8.54
N LYS A 530 13.53 -5.00 9.40
CA LYS A 530 13.60 -5.17 10.85
C LYS A 530 13.32 -6.61 11.25
N ALA A 531 12.30 -7.24 10.68
CA ALA A 531 11.99 -8.65 10.93
C ALA A 531 13.14 -9.59 10.52
N ALA A 532 13.76 -9.33 9.38
CA ALA A 532 14.93 -10.10 8.95
C ALA A 532 16.11 -9.96 9.94
N ASP A 533 16.33 -8.75 10.49
CA ASP A 533 17.36 -8.52 11.50
C ASP A 533 17.04 -9.28 12.80
N MET A 534 15.78 -9.25 13.26
CA MET A 534 15.32 -10.02 14.42
C MET A 534 15.52 -11.53 14.24
N ILE A 535 15.23 -12.07 13.05
CA ILE A 535 15.34 -13.51 12.76
C ILE A 535 16.82 -13.95 12.69
N LEU A 536 17.69 -13.16 12.05
CA LEU A 536 19.07 -13.54 11.81
C LEU A 536 19.98 -13.35 13.04
N ASN A 537 19.71 -12.32 13.83
CA ASN A 537 20.61 -11.92 14.92
C ASN A 537 20.15 -12.40 16.30
N ASN A 538 18.97 -13.04 16.42
CA ASN A 538 18.35 -13.40 17.71
C ASN A 538 18.36 -12.23 18.71
N LYS A 539 18.39 -11.00 18.21
CA LYS A 539 18.42 -9.77 19.00
C LYS A 539 16.98 -9.39 19.35
N TYR A 540 16.72 -9.39 20.61
CA TYR A 540 15.68 -8.82 21.48
C TYR A 540 15.03 -9.83 22.39
#